data_7d7230275555ec1b90ba3d429a300b15
#
_entry.id   7d7230275555ec1b90ba3d429a300b15
#
_cell.length_a   1.000
_cell.length_b   1.000
_cell.length_c   1.000
_cell.angle_alpha   90.00
_cell.angle_beta   90.00
_cell.angle_gamma   90.00
#
_symmetry.space_group_name_H-M   'P 1'
#
loop_
_entity.id
_entity.type
_entity.pdbx_description
1 polymer ?
#
loop_
_entity_poly.entity_id
_entity_poly.type
_entity_poly.pdbx_seq_one_letter_code
_entity_poly.pdbx_strand_id
1 'polypeptide(L)'
;MKYIPSIAFEEMSGSAKGVTAAKTRGRKYIRNRGYGGSTRTEFQASVKSVFKQLSQSWKALSNAQILAWNKLAQSQAGRSVLGTSSKISGANLFMRLNYWIVFCGGDALANPPELVGVESPGEAVISLTSEKFTFELEQAPAAAADLRLVICASAPQGNGITRAYSKAAVIGGPFAVEATEIDIKAAYETKNGAPTAAAPKVFMKYFFVNTKTGEKSGEMMAIARL
;
A
#
# COMPACT_ATOMS: atom_id res chain seq x y z
N MET A 1 1.71 -14.55 -14.02
CA MET A 1 2.36 -13.99 -15.23
C MET A 1 1.31 -13.76 -16.30
N LYS A 2 1.30 -12.60 -16.95
CA LYS A 2 0.45 -12.34 -18.14
C LYS A 2 1.21 -12.81 -19.37
N TYR A 3 0.50 -13.28 -20.38
CA TYR A 3 1.10 -13.71 -21.63
C TYR A 3 0.35 -13.19 -22.85
N ILE A 4 1.04 -13.07 -23.95
CA ILE A 4 0.51 -12.78 -25.27
C ILE A 4 0.47 -14.11 -26.03
N PRO A 5 -0.65 -14.52 -26.63
CA PRO A 5 -0.71 -15.74 -27.42
C PRO A 5 0.30 -15.72 -28.57
N SER A 6 0.82 -16.86 -28.90
CA SER A 6 1.61 -17.09 -30.12
C SER A 6 0.78 -17.81 -31.15
N ILE A 7 1.33 -17.98 -32.34
CA ILE A 7 0.68 -18.72 -33.45
C ILE A 7 0.32 -20.16 -33.08
N ALA A 8 1.02 -20.72 -32.08
CA ALA A 8 0.79 -22.09 -31.61
C ALA A 8 -0.36 -22.22 -30.59
N PHE A 9 -0.71 -21.13 -29.91
CA PHE A 9 -1.72 -21.14 -28.84
C PHE A 9 -2.51 -19.84 -28.86
N GLU A 10 -3.74 -19.88 -29.23
CA GLU A 10 -4.63 -18.72 -29.18
C GLU A 10 -5.15 -18.49 -27.74
N GLU A 11 -5.58 -19.55 -27.08
CA GLU A 11 -6.11 -19.46 -25.71
C GLU A 11 -5.79 -20.72 -24.89
N MET A 12 -5.41 -20.52 -23.64
CA MET A 12 -5.24 -21.57 -22.65
C MET A 12 -6.17 -21.31 -21.47
N SER A 13 -6.92 -22.31 -21.03
CA SER A 13 -7.80 -22.25 -19.87
C SER A 13 -7.72 -23.56 -19.09
N GLY A 14 -7.77 -23.44 -17.75
CA GLY A 14 -7.77 -24.61 -16.88
C GLY A 14 -6.59 -24.67 -15.92
N SER A 15 -6.49 -25.77 -15.18
CA SER A 15 -5.45 -26.01 -14.19
C SER A 15 -4.81 -27.37 -14.42
N ALA A 16 -3.48 -27.41 -14.45
CA ALA A 16 -2.70 -28.64 -14.56
C ALA A 16 -1.48 -28.56 -13.64
N LYS A 17 -1.23 -29.63 -12.86
CA LYS A 17 0.02 -29.84 -12.07
C LYS A 17 0.59 -28.59 -11.41
N GLY A 18 -0.20 -27.85 -10.67
CA GLY A 18 0.30 -26.65 -9.95
C GLY A 18 0.29 -25.34 -10.74
N VAL A 19 -0.18 -25.34 -11.98
CA VAL A 19 -0.33 -24.15 -12.82
C VAL A 19 -1.78 -23.95 -13.20
N THR A 20 -2.27 -22.72 -13.18
CA THR A 20 -3.59 -22.33 -13.66
C THR A 20 -3.45 -21.27 -14.73
N ALA A 21 -4.04 -21.53 -15.91
CA ALA A 21 -4.22 -20.56 -16.97
C ALA A 21 -5.66 -20.05 -16.96
N ALA A 22 -5.86 -18.74 -17.06
CA ALA A 22 -7.17 -18.12 -17.05
C ALA A 22 -7.18 -16.78 -17.79
N LYS A 23 -8.38 -16.28 -18.06
CA LYS A 23 -8.63 -14.99 -18.71
C LYS A 23 -9.45 -14.09 -17.79
N THR A 24 -9.05 -12.85 -17.66
CA THR A 24 -9.80 -11.83 -16.92
C THR A 24 -9.85 -10.55 -17.73
N ARG A 25 -11.06 -10.07 -18.03
CA ARG A 25 -11.30 -8.84 -18.82
C ARG A 25 -10.49 -8.81 -20.12
N GLY A 26 -10.51 -9.91 -20.87
CA GLY A 26 -9.78 -10.05 -22.12
C GLY A 26 -8.27 -10.30 -22.00
N ARG A 27 -7.73 -10.29 -20.77
CA ARG A 27 -6.30 -10.52 -20.53
C ARG A 27 -6.04 -11.93 -20.10
N LYS A 28 -5.12 -12.59 -20.77
CA LYS A 28 -4.71 -13.96 -20.51
C LYS A 28 -3.55 -13.98 -19.53
N TYR A 29 -3.59 -14.88 -18.53
CA TYR A 29 -2.53 -15.00 -17.54
C TYR A 29 -2.33 -16.46 -17.10
N ILE A 30 -1.12 -16.75 -16.67
CA ILE A 30 -0.74 -18.01 -16.05
C ILE A 30 -0.27 -17.72 -14.64
N ARG A 31 -0.71 -18.50 -13.66
CA ARG A 31 -0.27 -18.39 -12.28
C ARG A 31 0.06 -19.76 -11.71
N ASN A 32 1.01 -19.82 -10.80
CA ASN A 32 1.20 -21.01 -9.99
C ASN A 32 0.00 -21.19 -9.06
N ARG A 33 -0.45 -22.41 -8.89
CA ARG A 33 -1.48 -22.78 -7.94
C ARG A 33 -0.85 -22.83 -6.55
N GLY A 34 -0.90 -21.72 -5.82
CA GLY A 34 -0.46 -21.66 -4.44
C GLY A 34 -1.55 -22.19 -3.51
N TYR A 35 -1.18 -23.02 -2.55
CA TYR A 35 -2.03 -23.32 -1.41
C TYR A 35 -1.93 -22.15 -0.44
N GLY A 36 -3.08 -21.66 0.02
CA GLY A 36 -3.10 -20.58 1.02
C GLY A 36 -2.45 -21.05 2.33
N GLY A 37 -1.51 -20.27 2.84
CA GLY A 37 -0.95 -20.50 4.17
C GLY A 37 -2.04 -20.44 5.24
N SER A 38 -1.95 -21.29 6.24
CA SER A 38 -2.91 -21.37 7.37
C SER A 38 -2.68 -20.27 8.41
N THR A 39 -1.45 -19.77 8.54
CA THR A 39 -1.09 -18.75 9.50
C THR A 39 -1.58 -17.37 9.08
N ARG A 40 -2.37 -16.74 9.94
CA ARG A 40 -2.87 -15.38 9.76
C ARG A 40 -2.36 -14.53 10.92
N THR A 41 -1.70 -13.43 10.61
CA THR A 41 -1.38 -12.41 11.60
C THR A 41 -2.61 -11.54 11.87
N GLU A 42 -2.70 -10.93 13.06
CA GLU A 42 -3.78 -9.99 13.40
C GLU A 42 -3.86 -8.84 12.40
N PHE A 43 -2.72 -8.31 11.97
CA PHE A 43 -2.66 -7.27 10.95
C PHE A 43 -3.26 -7.73 9.61
N GLN A 44 -2.98 -8.96 9.17
CA GLN A 44 -3.60 -9.50 7.96
C GLN A 44 -5.11 -9.68 8.12
N ALA A 45 -5.58 -10.07 9.30
CA ALA A 45 -7.01 -10.19 9.60
C ALA A 45 -7.70 -8.83 9.55
N SER A 46 -7.09 -7.80 10.15
CA SER A 46 -7.57 -6.42 10.11
C SER A 46 -7.69 -5.89 8.67
N VAL A 47 -6.63 -6.00 7.87
CA VAL A 47 -6.66 -5.58 6.46
C VAL A 47 -7.77 -6.30 5.67
N LYS A 48 -7.91 -7.62 5.86
CA LYS A 48 -8.97 -8.41 5.20
C LYS A 48 -10.37 -7.96 5.63
N SER A 49 -10.56 -7.60 6.91
CA SER A 49 -11.82 -7.09 7.43
C SER A 49 -12.20 -5.78 6.74
N VAL A 50 -11.28 -4.84 6.63
CA VAL A 50 -11.49 -3.57 5.90
C VAL A 50 -11.88 -3.82 4.45
N PHE A 51 -11.13 -4.68 3.73
CA PHE A 51 -11.48 -5.00 2.34
C PHE A 51 -12.85 -5.68 2.20
N LYS A 52 -13.24 -6.54 3.15
CA LYS A 52 -14.57 -7.15 3.18
C LYS A 52 -15.65 -6.08 3.33
N GLN A 53 -15.49 -5.16 4.29
CA GLN A 53 -16.41 -4.06 4.53
C GLN A 53 -16.55 -3.16 3.29
N LEU A 54 -15.43 -2.74 2.69
CA LEU A 54 -15.44 -1.92 1.48
C LEU A 54 -16.09 -2.64 0.29
N SER A 55 -15.89 -3.96 0.16
CA SER A 55 -16.57 -4.75 -0.88
C SER A 55 -18.09 -4.79 -0.69
N GLN A 56 -18.55 -4.82 0.54
CA GLN A 56 -19.99 -4.73 0.85
C GLN A 56 -20.52 -3.33 0.56
N SER A 57 -19.79 -2.29 0.97
CA SER A 57 -20.14 -0.89 0.67
C SER A 57 -20.25 -0.63 -0.83
N TRP A 58 -19.29 -1.16 -1.63
CA TRP A 58 -19.36 -1.07 -3.10
C TRP A 58 -20.65 -1.67 -3.68
N LYS A 59 -21.10 -2.79 -3.16
CA LYS A 59 -22.34 -3.43 -3.62
C LYS A 59 -23.61 -2.65 -3.26
N ALA A 60 -23.55 -1.86 -2.20
CA ALA A 60 -24.65 -1.02 -1.73
C ALA A 60 -24.74 0.33 -2.46
N LEU A 61 -23.75 0.68 -3.30
CA LEU A 61 -23.77 1.92 -4.08
C LEU A 61 -24.88 1.92 -5.14
N SER A 62 -25.45 3.09 -5.37
CA SER A 62 -26.39 3.32 -6.47
C SER A 62 -25.68 3.22 -7.83
N ASN A 63 -26.45 2.94 -8.89
CA ASN A 63 -25.92 2.88 -10.26
C ASN A 63 -25.25 4.21 -10.66
N ALA A 64 -25.78 5.36 -10.24
CA ALA A 64 -25.20 6.66 -10.52
C ALA A 64 -23.81 6.81 -9.88
N GLN A 65 -23.66 6.38 -8.63
CA GLN A 65 -22.37 6.38 -7.93
C GLN A 65 -21.35 5.45 -8.58
N ILE A 66 -21.76 4.24 -8.95
CA ILE A 66 -20.91 3.27 -9.67
C ILE A 66 -20.43 3.85 -11.00
N LEU A 67 -21.30 4.52 -11.75
CA LEU A 67 -20.94 5.19 -13.00
C LEU A 67 -19.95 6.34 -12.77
N ALA A 68 -20.15 7.14 -11.72
CA ALA A 68 -19.24 8.23 -11.35
C ALA A 68 -17.83 7.69 -11.01
N TRP A 69 -17.74 6.62 -10.22
CA TRP A 69 -16.47 5.94 -9.92
C TRP A 69 -15.81 5.35 -11.17
N ASN A 70 -16.59 4.76 -12.07
CA ASN A 70 -16.06 4.24 -13.32
C ASN A 70 -15.53 5.36 -14.23
N LYS A 71 -16.20 6.51 -14.27
CA LYS A 71 -15.76 7.70 -15.00
C LYS A 71 -14.42 8.23 -14.46
N LEU A 72 -14.31 8.41 -13.13
CA LEU A 72 -13.06 8.82 -12.50
C LEU A 72 -11.93 7.80 -12.76
N ALA A 73 -12.23 6.51 -12.73
CA ALA A 73 -11.25 5.46 -12.98
C ALA A 73 -10.67 5.47 -14.40
N GLN A 74 -11.40 6.02 -15.38
CA GLN A 74 -10.91 6.15 -16.76
C GLN A 74 -9.79 7.17 -16.90
N SER A 75 -9.73 8.19 -16.04
CA SER A 75 -8.65 9.17 -15.99
C SER A 75 -7.39 8.64 -15.29
N GLN A 76 -7.50 7.53 -14.57
CA GLN A 76 -6.41 6.98 -13.77
C GLN A 76 -5.65 5.89 -14.51
N ALA A 77 -4.32 6.03 -14.53
CA ALA A 77 -3.45 5.00 -15.08
C ALA A 77 -3.44 3.76 -14.18
N GLY A 78 -3.65 2.59 -14.78
CA GLY A 78 -3.40 1.30 -14.15
C GLY A 78 -1.96 0.85 -14.35
N ARG A 79 -1.51 -0.15 -13.58
CA ARG A 79 -0.21 -0.77 -13.83
C ARG A 79 -0.23 -1.47 -15.19
N SER A 80 0.63 -1.04 -16.09
CA SER A 80 0.90 -1.75 -17.32
C SER A 80 1.83 -2.95 -17.05
N VAL A 81 1.49 -4.08 -17.63
CA VAL A 81 2.36 -5.26 -17.73
C VAL A 81 2.38 -5.62 -19.21
N LEU A 82 3.51 -5.87 -19.78
CA LEU A 82 3.72 -6.11 -21.22
C LEU A 82 3.54 -4.86 -22.11
N GLY A 83 3.87 -3.67 -21.60
CA GLY A 83 3.83 -2.43 -22.39
C GLY A 83 2.44 -1.92 -22.75
N THR A 84 1.38 -2.65 -22.43
CA THR A 84 0.00 -2.20 -22.69
C THR A 84 -0.52 -1.37 -21.54
N SER A 85 -0.94 -0.13 -21.78
CA SER A 85 -1.60 0.67 -20.76
C SER A 85 -2.90 -0.01 -20.32
N SER A 86 -3.10 -0.12 -19.04
CA SER A 86 -4.35 -0.66 -18.50
C SER A 86 -5.01 0.37 -17.62
N LYS A 87 -6.28 0.61 -17.85
CA LYS A 87 -7.10 1.44 -16.97
C LYS A 87 -7.51 0.66 -15.73
N ILE A 88 -7.58 1.34 -14.60
CA ILE A 88 -8.12 0.77 -13.37
C ILE A 88 -9.66 0.69 -13.48
N SER A 89 -10.30 -0.25 -12.81
CA SER A 89 -11.77 -0.25 -12.72
C SER A 89 -12.26 0.64 -11.60
N GLY A 90 -13.49 1.16 -11.69
CA GLY A 90 -14.09 1.96 -10.63
C GLY A 90 -14.09 1.25 -9.28
N ALA A 91 -14.42 -0.04 -9.23
CA ALA A 91 -14.34 -0.83 -8.01
C ALA A 91 -12.93 -0.88 -7.40
N ASN A 92 -11.89 -1.04 -8.24
CA ASN A 92 -10.51 -1.06 -7.75
C ASN A 92 -10.06 0.33 -7.28
N LEU A 93 -10.51 1.39 -7.95
CA LEU A 93 -10.23 2.77 -7.52
C LEU A 93 -10.95 3.06 -6.19
N PHE A 94 -12.22 2.70 -6.07
CA PHE A 94 -12.99 2.81 -4.82
C PHE A 94 -12.25 2.13 -3.66
N MET A 95 -11.84 0.86 -3.85
CA MET A 95 -11.10 0.11 -2.84
C MET A 95 -9.76 0.78 -2.49
N ARG A 96 -9.04 1.29 -3.50
CA ARG A 96 -7.72 1.90 -3.31
C ARG A 96 -7.79 3.17 -2.47
N LEU A 97 -8.76 4.05 -2.74
CA LEU A 97 -8.88 5.32 -2.02
C LEU A 97 -9.52 5.11 -0.65
N ASN A 98 -10.65 4.42 -0.59
CA ASN A 98 -11.37 4.21 0.66
C ASN A 98 -10.60 3.35 1.67
N TYR A 99 -9.71 2.46 1.24
CA TYR A 99 -8.84 1.73 2.16
C TYR A 99 -8.01 2.69 3.02
N TRP A 100 -7.42 3.71 2.41
CA TRP A 100 -6.60 4.67 3.13
C TRP A 100 -7.42 5.60 4.02
N ILE A 101 -8.62 5.99 3.59
CA ILE A 101 -9.53 6.80 4.42
C ILE A 101 -9.90 6.02 5.69
N VAL A 102 -10.34 4.76 5.54
CA VAL A 102 -10.69 3.89 6.68
C VAL A 102 -9.47 3.60 7.54
N PHE A 103 -8.30 3.40 6.94
CA PHE A 103 -7.05 3.23 7.69
C PHE A 103 -6.71 4.46 8.53
N CYS A 104 -7.04 5.65 8.07
CA CYS A 104 -6.90 6.91 8.80
C CYS A 104 -8.04 7.19 9.81
N GLY A 105 -8.98 6.26 9.96
CA GLY A 105 -10.10 6.38 10.90
C GLY A 105 -11.31 7.14 10.35
N GLY A 106 -11.34 7.43 9.05
CA GLY A 106 -12.48 8.06 8.38
C GLY A 106 -13.49 7.04 7.82
N ASP A 107 -14.62 7.56 7.36
CA ASP A 107 -15.67 6.76 6.73
C ASP A 107 -15.47 6.63 5.22
N ALA A 108 -15.86 5.48 4.67
CA ALA A 108 -15.76 5.25 3.24
C ALA A 108 -16.66 6.18 2.44
N LEU A 109 -16.09 6.83 1.41
CA LEU A 109 -16.81 7.74 0.52
C LEU A 109 -17.70 6.97 -0.45
N ALA A 110 -18.98 7.30 -0.48
CA ALA A 110 -19.92 6.75 -1.46
C ALA A 110 -19.72 7.39 -2.87
N ASN A 111 -19.44 8.69 -2.90
CA ASN A 111 -19.15 9.42 -4.14
C ASN A 111 -17.63 9.54 -4.37
N PRO A 112 -17.17 9.53 -5.62
CA PRO A 112 -15.76 9.75 -5.92
C PRO A 112 -15.32 11.17 -5.51
N PRO A 113 -14.18 11.31 -4.80
CA PRO A 113 -13.64 12.62 -4.46
C PRO A 113 -13.02 13.29 -5.68
N GLU A 114 -12.86 14.59 -5.61
CA GLU A 114 -11.99 15.33 -6.51
C GLU A 114 -10.53 15.07 -6.14
N LEU A 115 -9.75 14.58 -7.10
CA LEU A 115 -8.34 14.26 -6.88
C LEU A 115 -7.49 15.52 -7.07
N VAL A 116 -6.85 15.96 -6.01
CA VAL A 116 -6.03 17.18 -6.00
C VAL A 116 -4.54 16.86 -6.14
N GLY A 117 -4.17 15.59 -5.90
CA GLY A 117 -2.77 15.18 -5.75
C GLY A 117 -2.24 15.48 -4.35
N VAL A 118 -1.29 14.67 -3.92
CA VAL A 118 -0.63 14.82 -2.61
C VAL A 118 0.86 14.96 -2.85
N GLU A 119 1.45 16.04 -2.34
CA GLU A 119 2.89 16.24 -2.38
C GLU A 119 3.63 15.14 -1.64
N SER A 120 4.79 14.76 -2.15
CA SER A 120 5.63 13.77 -1.48
C SER A 120 6.21 14.36 -0.21
N PRO A 121 6.39 13.55 0.85
CA PRO A 121 7.12 14.00 2.03
C PRO A 121 8.52 14.47 1.63
N GLY A 122 9.01 15.50 2.29
CA GLY A 122 10.41 15.91 2.20
C GLY A 122 11.36 14.88 2.81
N GLU A 123 12.59 15.26 2.99
CA GLU A 123 13.57 14.46 3.73
C GLU A 123 13.16 14.32 5.19
N ALA A 124 13.59 13.25 5.81
CA ALA A 124 13.32 13.00 7.22
C ALA A 124 14.62 12.68 7.96
N VAL A 125 14.77 13.22 9.13
CA VAL A 125 15.81 12.87 10.08
C VAL A 125 15.35 11.66 10.87
N ILE A 126 16.15 10.59 10.86
CA ILE A 126 15.82 9.35 11.53
C ILE A 126 16.95 9.00 12.48
N SER A 127 16.63 8.86 13.76
CA SER A 127 17.58 8.43 14.78
C SER A 127 17.16 7.09 15.35
N LEU A 128 18.07 6.12 15.28
CA LEU A 128 17.87 4.78 15.83
C LEU A 128 18.96 4.52 16.88
N THR A 129 18.54 4.35 18.12
CA THR A 129 19.39 3.99 19.24
C THR A 129 18.78 2.79 19.98
N SER A 130 19.50 2.21 20.93
CA SER A 130 18.95 1.17 21.79
C SER A 130 17.74 1.64 22.62
N GLU A 131 17.67 2.94 22.90
CA GLU A 131 16.62 3.51 23.77
C GLU A 131 15.48 4.14 22.98
N LYS A 132 15.76 4.75 21.82
CA LYS A 132 14.80 5.52 21.03
C LYS A 132 14.86 5.14 19.54
N PHE A 133 13.72 5.19 18.89
CA PHE A 133 13.61 5.16 17.43
C PHE A 133 12.70 6.30 16.98
N THR A 134 13.32 7.40 16.57
CA THR A 134 12.61 8.62 16.28
C THR A 134 12.63 8.93 14.80
N PHE A 135 11.54 9.55 14.36
CA PHE A 135 11.31 10.00 13.00
C PHE A 135 10.84 11.45 13.03
N GLU A 136 11.54 12.32 12.34
CA GLU A 136 11.23 13.73 12.24
C GLU A 136 11.25 14.17 10.79
N LEU A 137 10.22 14.91 10.34
CA LEU A 137 10.20 15.52 9.02
C LEU A 137 10.91 16.86 9.07
N GLU A 138 11.82 17.12 8.13
CA GLU A 138 12.49 18.43 8.04
C GLU A 138 11.53 19.59 7.79
N GLN A 139 10.45 19.34 7.05
CA GLN A 139 9.41 20.32 6.76
C GLN A 139 8.02 19.72 6.90
N ALA A 140 7.16 20.40 7.64
CA ALA A 140 5.74 20.07 7.66
C ALA A 140 5.07 20.54 6.36
N PRO A 141 4.18 19.71 5.74
CA PRO A 141 3.45 20.12 4.55
C PRO A 141 2.43 21.22 4.87
N ALA A 142 2.13 22.08 3.90
CA ALA A 142 1.18 23.20 4.07
C ALA A 142 -0.23 22.73 4.47
N ALA A 143 -0.67 21.55 4.04
CA ALA A 143 -1.98 20.95 4.34
C ALA A 143 -1.92 19.87 5.44
N ALA A 144 -1.10 20.06 6.48
CA ALA A 144 -0.85 19.07 7.53
C ALA A 144 -2.13 18.51 8.19
N ALA A 145 -3.17 19.31 8.36
CA ALA A 145 -4.42 18.92 9.01
C ALA A 145 -5.15 17.76 8.28
N ASP A 146 -5.12 17.77 6.95
CA ASP A 146 -5.80 16.78 6.10
C ASP A 146 -4.91 15.60 5.71
N LEU A 147 -3.64 15.64 6.12
CA LEU A 147 -2.68 14.60 5.82
C LEU A 147 -2.38 13.73 7.03
N ARG A 148 -2.03 12.49 6.76
CA ARG A 148 -1.48 11.55 7.75
C ARG A 148 -0.22 10.93 7.19
N LEU A 149 0.77 10.79 8.04
CA LEU A 149 2.03 10.12 7.72
C LEU A 149 1.88 8.62 7.95
N VAL A 150 2.24 7.85 6.95
CA VAL A 150 2.30 6.38 7.04
C VAL A 150 3.75 5.95 6.92
N ILE A 151 4.24 5.25 7.93
CA ILE A 151 5.62 4.75 7.99
C ILE A 151 5.61 3.24 7.81
N CYS A 152 6.45 2.78 6.89
CA CYS A 152 6.72 1.36 6.65
C CYS A 152 8.18 1.07 7.01
N ALA A 153 8.44 0.00 7.73
CA ALA A 153 9.80 -0.42 8.04
C ALA A 153 9.98 -1.92 7.80
N SER A 154 11.20 -2.30 7.45
CA SER A 154 11.61 -3.70 7.34
C SER A 154 11.96 -4.27 8.72
N ALA A 155 11.91 -5.58 8.86
CA ALA A 155 12.59 -6.24 9.98
C ALA A 155 14.09 -5.85 9.98
N PRO A 156 14.78 -5.95 11.14
CA PRO A 156 16.22 -5.65 11.24
C PRO A 156 17.03 -6.45 10.21
N GLN A 157 17.98 -5.80 9.56
CA GLN A 157 18.81 -6.37 8.49
C GLN A 157 20.28 -6.25 8.85
N GLY A 158 21.07 -7.27 8.47
CA GLY A 158 22.51 -7.27 8.67
C GLY A 158 23.24 -6.23 7.79
N ASN A 159 24.47 -5.92 8.16
CA ASN A 159 25.29 -4.90 7.49
C ASN A 159 25.54 -5.17 5.99
N GLY A 160 25.59 -6.43 5.56
CA GLY A 160 25.78 -6.80 4.16
C GLY A 160 24.58 -6.53 3.25
N ILE A 161 23.39 -6.25 3.81
CA ILE A 161 22.20 -5.99 3.01
C ILE A 161 22.21 -4.53 2.53
N THR A 162 22.12 -4.33 1.22
CA THR A 162 22.14 -3.01 0.59
C THR A 162 20.73 -2.50 0.24
N ARG A 163 19.76 -3.39 0.02
CA ARG A 163 18.37 -3.05 -0.33
C ARG A 163 17.38 -4.03 0.27
N ALA A 164 16.50 -3.54 1.13
CA ALA A 164 15.38 -4.31 1.68
C ALA A 164 14.05 -3.52 1.73
N TYR A 165 13.93 -2.47 0.93
CA TYR A 165 12.70 -1.65 0.88
C TYR A 165 11.46 -2.43 0.48
N SER A 166 11.60 -3.49 -0.31
CA SER A 166 10.47 -4.37 -0.69
C SER A 166 9.89 -5.15 0.49
N LYS A 167 10.67 -5.32 1.56
CA LYS A 167 10.25 -6.00 2.80
C LYS A 167 9.62 -5.04 3.82
N ALA A 168 9.69 -3.73 3.56
CA ALA A 168 9.11 -2.73 4.45
C ALA A 168 7.58 -2.83 4.44
N ALA A 169 7.00 -2.93 5.63
CA ALA A 169 5.56 -3.01 5.85
C ALA A 169 5.13 -1.97 6.90
N VAL A 170 3.89 -1.50 6.83
CA VAL A 170 3.34 -0.50 7.76
C VAL A 170 3.59 -0.93 9.21
N ILE A 171 4.21 -0.09 10.02
CA ILE A 171 4.61 -0.40 11.40
C ILE A 171 3.61 0.05 12.45
N GLY A 172 2.69 0.93 12.13
CA GLY A 172 1.71 1.43 13.08
C GLY A 172 0.53 2.11 12.41
N GLY A 173 -0.32 2.73 13.19
CA GLY A 173 -1.45 3.53 12.73
C GLY A 173 -0.98 4.78 12.00
N PRO A 174 -1.90 5.57 11.41
CA PRO A 174 -1.51 6.81 10.78
C PRO A 174 -0.99 7.79 11.84
N PHE A 175 0.17 8.38 11.58
CA PHE A 175 0.75 9.39 12.45
C PHE A 175 0.27 10.78 12.03
N ALA A 176 0.09 11.68 13.01
CA ALA A 176 -0.16 13.08 12.71
C ALA A 176 1.07 13.68 11.99
N VAL A 177 0.80 14.61 11.07
CA VAL A 177 1.87 15.31 10.34
C VAL A 177 2.15 16.60 11.08
N GLU A 178 3.00 16.53 12.09
CA GLU A 178 3.51 17.69 12.82
C GLU A 178 5.02 17.74 12.61
N ALA A 179 5.59 18.94 12.67
CA ALA A 179 7.04 19.11 12.59
C ALA A 179 7.70 18.77 13.96
N THR A 180 7.29 17.65 14.52
CA THR A 180 7.76 17.18 15.82
C THR A 180 8.31 15.77 15.69
N GLU A 181 9.24 15.45 16.54
CA GLU A 181 9.84 14.13 16.66
C GLU A 181 8.78 13.10 17.06
N ILE A 182 8.61 12.09 16.23
CA ILE A 182 7.67 10.98 16.45
C ILE A 182 8.47 9.78 16.93
N ASP A 183 8.18 9.30 18.13
CA ASP A 183 8.76 8.02 18.59
C ASP A 183 7.97 6.85 18.01
N ILE A 184 8.65 6.08 17.16
CA ILE A 184 8.09 4.90 16.49
C ILE A 184 8.59 3.58 17.08
N LYS A 185 9.39 3.62 18.17
CA LYS A 185 10.04 2.44 18.74
C LYS A 185 9.05 1.35 19.12
N ALA A 186 8.05 1.69 19.94
CA ALA A 186 7.06 0.72 20.42
C ALA A 186 6.29 0.07 19.25
N ALA A 187 5.86 0.86 18.26
CA ALA A 187 5.17 0.37 17.07
C ALA A 187 6.07 -0.52 16.20
N TYR A 188 7.35 -0.19 16.10
CA TYR A 188 8.32 -0.97 15.37
C TYR A 188 8.62 -2.31 16.03
N GLU A 189 8.97 -2.30 17.32
CA GLU A 189 9.38 -3.49 18.07
C GLU A 189 8.24 -4.51 18.21
N THR A 190 7.01 -4.04 18.38
CA THR A 190 5.83 -4.92 18.41
C THR A 190 5.70 -5.78 17.17
N LYS A 191 6.10 -5.24 16.01
CA LYS A 191 5.95 -5.92 14.73
C LYS A 191 7.19 -6.67 14.28
N ASN A 192 8.37 -6.08 14.46
CA ASN A 192 9.60 -6.52 13.84
C ASN A 192 10.66 -7.02 14.84
N GLY A 193 10.42 -6.80 16.13
CA GLY A 193 11.43 -7.02 17.17
C GLY A 193 12.47 -5.89 17.22
N ALA A 194 13.26 -5.88 18.29
CA ALA A 194 14.31 -4.89 18.50
C ALA A 194 15.49 -5.08 17.53
N PRO A 195 16.07 -4.01 16.95
CA PRO A 195 17.32 -4.08 16.21
C PRO A 195 18.46 -4.52 17.13
N THR A 196 19.44 -5.21 16.57
CA THR A 196 20.61 -5.71 17.30
C THR A 196 21.90 -5.31 16.59
N ALA A 197 23.03 -5.39 17.28
CA ALA A 197 24.34 -5.13 16.66
C ALA A 197 24.65 -6.05 15.46
N ALA A 198 24.06 -7.26 15.42
CA ALA A 198 24.19 -8.18 14.28
C ALA A 198 23.28 -7.78 13.10
N ALA A 199 22.17 -7.10 13.38
CA ALA A 199 21.22 -6.62 12.39
C ALA A 199 20.85 -5.15 12.67
N PRO A 200 21.78 -4.21 12.43
CA PRO A 200 21.61 -2.81 12.85
C PRO A 200 20.86 -1.94 11.85
N LYS A 201 20.55 -2.45 10.66
CA LYS A 201 19.93 -1.64 9.59
C LYS A 201 18.44 -1.86 9.51
N VAL A 202 17.67 -0.78 9.40
CA VAL A 202 16.23 -0.79 9.13
C VAL A 202 15.96 0.03 7.87
N PHE A 203 15.37 -0.60 6.88
CA PHE A 203 14.95 0.08 5.64
C PHE A 203 13.54 0.60 5.81
N MET A 204 13.36 1.87 5.57
CA MET A 204 12.10 2.57 5.78
C MET A 204 11.56 3.17 4.50
N LYS A 205 10.24 3.23 4.41
CA LYS A 205 9.50 4.00 3.42
C LYS A 205 8.44 4.80 4.14
N TYR A 206 8.23 6.01 3.70
CA TYR A 206 7.18 6.85 4.26
C TYR A 206 6.50 7.65 3.17
N PHE A 207 5.24 7.98 3.41
CA PHE A 207 4.41 8.72 2.47
C PHE A 207 3.23 9.36 3.19
N PHE A 208 2.67 10.38 2.57
CA PHE A 208 1.45 10.99 3.05
C PHE A 208 0.21 10.33 2.47
N VAL A 209 -0.86 10.38 3.23
CA VAL A 209 -2.21 10.00 2.84
C VAL A 209 -3.15 11.15 3.15
N ASN A 210 -3.93 11.56 2.17
CA ASN A 210 -4.99 12.54 2.35
C ASN A 210 -6.21 11.85 2.97
N THR A 211 -6.65 12.33 4.13
CA THR A 211 -7.77 11.74 4.88
C THR A 211 -9.12 11.97 4.21
N LYS A 212 -9.25 13.01 3.37
CA LYS A 212 -10.51 13.34 2.67
C LYS A 212 -10.66 12.62 1.34
N THR A 213 -9.56 12.43 0.60
CA THR A 213 -9.60 11.84 -0.75
C THR A 213 -9.09 10.41 -0.81
N GLY A 214 -8.31 9.98 0.19
CA GLY A 214 -7.63 8.69 0.21
C GLY A 214 -6.45 8.60 -0.77
N GLU A 215 -6.04 9.74 -1.34
CA GLU A 215 -4.88 9.80 -2.21
C GLU A 215 -3.60 9.58 -1.41
N LYS A 216 -2.68 8.89 -2.05
CA LYS A 216 -1.35 8.60 -1.52
C LYS A 216 -0.32 9.39 -2.30
N SER A 217 0.62 10.01 -1.59
CA SER A 217 1.78 10.68 -2.17
C SER A 217 2.79 9.71 -2.80
N GLY A 218 3.85 10.24 -3.37
CA GLY A 218 5.07 9.50 -3.66
C GLY A 218 5.68 8.89 -2.39
N GLU A 219 6.38 7.76 -2.53
CA GLU A 219 7.09 7.11 -1.41
C GLU A 219 8.52 7.67 -1.31
N MET A 220 8.90 8.15 -0.14
CA MET A 220 10.29 8.45 0.20
C MET A 220 10.91 7.24 0.89
N MET A 221 12.22 7.12 0.75
CA MET A 221 12.99 5.98 1.26
C MET A 221 14.13 6.48 2.16
N ALA A 222 14.31 5.81 3.29
CA ALA A 222 15.39 6.12 4.22
C ALA A 222 15.94 4.84 4.86
N ILE A 223 17.11 4.94 5.45
CA ILE A 223 17.76 3.86 6.19
C ILE A 223 18.11 4.37 7.57
N ALA A 224 17.59 3.71 8.60
CA ALA A 224 18.03 3.89 9.97
C ALA A 224 19.14 2.89 10.29
N ARG A 225 20.08 3.29 11.13
CA ARG A 225 21.18 2.45 11.62
C ARG A 225 21.33 2.63 13.12
N LEU A 226 21.49 1.50 13.81
CA LEU A 226 21.79 1.43 15.24
C LEU A 226 23.25 1.81 15.49
#